data_3a61a68c772e6cd620915aba0c1ff427
#
_entry.id   3a61a68c772e6cd620915aba0c1ff427
#
_cell.length_a   1.000
_cell.length_b   1.000
_cell.length_c   1.000
_cell.angle_alpha   90.00
_cell.angle_beta   90.00
_cell.angle_gamma   90.00
#
_symmetry.space_group_name_H-M   'P 1'
#
loop_
_entity.id
_entity.type
_entity.pdbx_description
1 polymer ?
#
loop_
_entity_poly.entity_id
_entity_poly.type
_entity_poly.pdbx_seq_one_letter_code
_entity_poly.pdbx_strand_id
1 'polypeptide(L)'
;MKPIASLSLDLDNKWSYMKTHGDAGWDAYPSYLDLLVPRVLDLLKKHSMTITFFVVGQDAVLEKNQAVLASLSAAGHEIGNHSFKHEPWLHLYTDEEILTELKSAQDAIEKVTGYRPTGFRGPGFSCSLATLTTLKRLGYAYDASTFPTFLGPLGRLYYFMHSSLSKAELKTRKQLFGKFTEGFRPLKPYRWRTDAGELIEIPVTTMPLFKVPIHASYILYLSCYSELLAFVYLRTALWLCKITGTPPSILLHPLDFLGGDDEKDLSFFPAMNLPGAKKMAIMDRILTILGEQFEVVPMKDHAAQIAKLPSVKLNEPRFATA
;
A
#
# COMPACT_ATOMS: atom_id res chain seq x y z
N MET A 1 -16.09 -7.76 21.77
CA MET A 1 -15.86 -7.27 20.40
C MET A 1 -14.43 -7.62 19.99
N LYS A 2 -14.21 -7.99 18.73
CA LYS A 2 -12.86 -8.17 18.20
C LYS A 2 -12.16 -6.79 18.11
N PRO A 3 -10.84 -6.70 18.31
CA PRO A 3 -10.10 -5.48 17.98
C PRO A 3 -10.16 -5.25 16.47
N ILE A 4 -10.03 -3.98 16.05
CA ILE A 4 -10.04 -3.65 14.62
C ILE A 4 -8.69 -3.96 13.96
N ALA A 5 -8.76 -4.24 12.65
CA ALA A 5 -7.65 -4.20 11.73
C ALA A 5 -8.09 -3.48 10.46
N SER A 6 -7.23 -2.70 9.84
CA SER A 6 -7.50 -2.21 8.49
C SER A 6 -6.78 -3.05 7.45
N LEU A 7 -7.41 -3.19 6.29
CA LEU A 7 -6.87 -3.90 5.14
C LEU A 7 -6.91 -2.96 3.93
N SER A 8 -5.82 -2.86 3.22
CA SER A 8 -5.72 -2.01 2.03
C SER A 8 -4.95 -2.70 0.91
N LEU A 9 -5.30 -2.36 -0.32
CA LEU A 9 -4.62 -2.80 -1.52
C LEU A 9 -4.11 -1.57 -2.27
N ASP A 10 -2.79 -1.48 -2.47
CA ASP A 10 -2.20 -0.53 -3.39
C ASP A 10 -2.44 -1.07 -4.80
N LEU A 11 -3.30 -0.38 -5.58
CA LEU A 11 -3.75 -0.90 -6.87
C LEU A 11 -2.75 -0.54 -7.98
N ASP A 12 -1.50 -0.98 -7.77
CA ASP A 12 -0.42 -0.83 -8.75
C ASP A 12 -0.75 -1.63 -10.01
N ASN A 13 -0.80 -0.98 -11.17
CA ASN A 13 -1.09 -1.66 -12.41
C ASN A 13 0.19 -2.21 -13.07
N LYS A 14 0.05 -3.08 -14.04
CA LYS A 14 1.16 -3.73 -14.78
C LYS A 14 2.20 -2.72 -15.25
N TRP A 15 1.76 -1.62 -15.86
CA TRP A 15 2.66 -0.59 -16.36
C TRP A 15 3.54 0.04 -15.28
N SER A 16 3.04 0.19 -14.06
CA SER A 16 3.80 0.79 -12.97
C SER A 16 4.94 -0.10 -12.49
N TYR A 17 4.72 -1.42 -12.46
CA TYR A 17 5.78 -2.40 -12.20
C TYR A 17 6.83 -2.42 -13.30
N MET A 18 6.42 -2.45 -14.58
CA MET A 18 7.30 -2.39 -15.73
C MET A 18 8.15 -1.11 -15.73
N LYS A 19 7.51 0.04 -15.49
CA LYS A 19 8.19 1.34 -15.37
C LYS A 19 9.24 1.34 -14.25
N THR A 20 8.89 0.79 -13.11
CA THR A 20 9.78 0.73 -11.94
C THR A 20 10.94 -0.23 -12.19
N HIS A 21 10.69 -1.36 -12.84
CA HIS A 21 11.72 -2.34 -13.20
C HIS A 21 12.63 -1.85 -14.35
N GLY A 22 12.13 -0.98 -15.23
CA GLY A 22 12.84 -0.44 -16.40
C GLY A 22 12.54 -1.18 -17.70
N ASP A 23 11.39 -1.87 -17.79
CA ASP A 23 10.97 -2.60 -18.97
C ASP A 23 10.43 -1.65 -20.04
N ALA A 24 10.69 -1.95 -21.31
CA ALA A 24 10.13 -1.21 -22.43
C ALA A 24 8.60 -1.43 -22.56
N GLY A 25 7.90 -0.44 -23.12
CA GLY A 25 6.46 -0.55 -23.42
C GLY A 25 5.54 -0.24 -22.24
N TRP A 26 6.07 0.17 -21.09
CA TRP A 26 5.26 0.64 -19.95
C TRP A 26 4.42 1.88 -20.31
N ASP A 27 4.89 2.70 -21.22
CA ASP A 27 4.25 3.94 -21.70
C ASP A 27 3.00 3.71 -22.54
N ALA A 28 2.77 2.46 -23.02
CA ALA A 28 1.50 2.02 -23.56
C ALA A 28 0.45 1.69 -22.48
N TYR A 29 0.83 1.84 -21.22
CA TYR A 29 -0.01 1.57 -20.04
C TYR A 29 -0.68 0.18 -20.05
N PRO A 30 0.06 -0.93 -20.23
CA PRO A 30 -0.54 -2.26 -20.13
C PRO A 30 -1.21 -2.47 -18.78
N SER A 31 -2.35 -3.16 -18.77
CA SER A 31 -3.20 -3.33 -17.61
C SER A 31 -3.62 -4.77 -17.41
N TYR A 32 -3.74 -5.21 -16.17
CA TYR A 32 -4.35 -6.46 -15.74
C TYR A 32 -5.57 -6.25 -14.86
N LEU A 33 -6.04 -5.01 -14.72
CA LEU A 33 -7.11 -4.68 -13.76
C LEU A 33 -8.41 -5.43 -14.04
N ASP A 34 -8.74 -5.71 -15.30
CA ASP A 34 -9.93 -6.47 -15.69
C ASP A 34 -9.89 -7.93 -15.21
N LEU A 35 -8.69 -8.50 -15.05
CA LEU A 35 -8.49 -9.82 -14.47
C LEU A 35 -8.44 -9.76 -12.94
N LEU A 36 -7.69 -8.79 -12.42
CA LEU A 36 -7.40 -8.66 -10.99
C LEU A 36 -8.62 -8.29 -10.16
N VAL A 37 -9.30 -7.20 -10.54
CA VAL A 37 -10.33 -6.60 -9.68
C VAL A 37 -11.51 -7.53 -9.44
N PRO A 38 -12.10 -8.21 -10.44
CA PRO A 38 -13.16 -9.18 -10.17
C PRO A 38 -12.71 -10.30 -9.22
N ARG A 39 -11.49 -10.82 -9.41
CA ARG A 39 -10.90 -11.87 -8.56
C ARG A 39 -10.77 -11.43 -7.10
N VAL A 40 -10.33 -10.19 -6.87
CA VAL A 40 -10.21 -9.61 -5.52
C VAL A 40 -11.58 -9.36 -4.91
N LEU A 41 -12.51 -8.77 -5.66
CA LEU A 41 -13.88 -8.50 -5.18
C LEU A 41 -14.61 -9.77 -4.78
N ASP A 42 -14.50 -10.84 -5.56
CA ASP A 42 -15.11 -12.13 -5.24
C ASP A 42 -14.56 -12.72 -3.93
N LEU A 43 -13.24 -12.62 -3.73
CA LEU A 43 -12.61 -13.09 -2.51
C LEU A 43 -13.02 -12.23 -1.29
N LEU A 44 -13.05 -10.92 -1.41
CA LEU A 44 -13.48 -10.02 -0.33
C LEU A 44 -14.96 -10.22 0.01
N LYS A 45 -15.81 -10.41 -1.00
CA LYS A 45 -17.24 -10.72 -0.82
C LYS A 45 -17.43 -12.04 -0.06
N LYS A 46 -16.67 -13.09 -0.41
CA LYS A 46 -16.67 -14.38 0.30
C LYS A 46 -16.42 -14.20 1.81
N HIS A 47 -15.51 -13.29 2.17
CA HIS A 47 -15.16 -12.99 3.57
C HIS A 47 -16.02 -11.89 4.20
N SER A 48 -16.97 -11.29 3.47
CA SER A 48 -17.78 -10.13 3.91
C SER A 48 -16.87 -8.97 4.40
N MET A 49 -15.76 -8.73 3.71
CA MET A 49 -14.79 -7.68 4.06
C MET A 49 -14.90 -6.51 3.12
N THR A 50 -14.94 -5.29 3.66
CA THR A 50 -14.70 -4.05 2.94
C THR A 50 -13.32 -3.52 3.28
N ILE A 51 -12.58 -3.06 2.27
CA ILE A 51 -11.19 -2.59 2.40
C ILE A 51 -11.00 -1.25 1.72
N THR A 52 -9.79 -0.71 1.80
CA THR A 52 -9.38 0.49 1.05
C THR A 52 -8.57 0.08 -0.18
N PHE A 53 -8.90 0.63 -1.35
CA PHE A 53 -8.09 0.55 -2.56
C PHE A 53 -7.43 1.89 -2.81
N PHE A 54 -6.11 1.94 -2.81
CA PHE A 54 -5.35 3.12 -3.22
C PHE A 54 -5.16 3.10 -4.72
N VAL A 55 -5.87 3.99 -5.42
CA VAL A 55 -5.95 4.01 -6.88
C VAL A 55 -4.96 5.02 -7.45
N VAL A 56 -4.28 4.63 -8.52
CA VAL A 56 -3.37 5.50 -9.28
C VAL A 56 -4.18 6.39 -10.24
N GLY A 57 -3.96 7.71 -10.19
CA GLY A 57 -4.71 8.66 -11.01
C GLY A 57 -4.57 8.42 -12.52
N GLN A 58 -3.38 8.00 -12.98
CA GLN A 58 -3.14 7.64 -14.38
C GLN A 58 -4.06 6.50 -14.85
N ASP A 59 -4.35 5.52 -14.02
CA ASP A 59 -5.28 4.45 -14.37
C ASP A 59 -6.72 4.95 -14.46
N ALA A 60 -7.09 5.91 -13.63
CA ALA A 60 -8.44 6.49 -13.64
C ALA A 60 -8.74 7.32 -14.90
N VAL A 61 -7.73 7.92 -15.55
CA VAL A 61 -7.95 8.66 -16.81
C VAL A 61 -8.00 7.75 -18.03
N LEU A 62 -7.56 6.51 -17.94
CA LEU A 62 -7.57 5.54 -19.04
C LEU A 62 -8.96 4.92 -19.18
N GLU A 63 -9.63 5.16 -20.31
CA GLU A 63 -10.98 4.68 -20.59
C GLU A 63 -11.14 3.17 -20.34
N LYS A 64 -10.15 2.38 -20.74
CA LYS A 64 -10.13 0.92 -20.55
C LYS A 64 -10.23 0.46 -19.09
N ASN A 65 -9.83 1.31 -18.14
CA ASN A 65 -9.82 0.96 -16.72
C ASN A 65 -11.05 1.52 -15.96
N GLN A 66 -11.81 2.45 -16.55
CA GLN A 66 -12.85 3.19 -15.81
C GLN A 66 -13.95 2.29 -15.26
N ALA A 67 -14.45 1.38 -16.06
CA ALA A 67 -15.53 0.48 -15.64
C ALA A 67 -15.11 -0.41 -14.45
N VAL A 68 -13.91 -0.96 -14.50
CA VAL A 68 -13.40 -1.84 -13.44
C VAL A 68 -13.06 -1.03 -12.18
N LEU A 69 -12.57 0.19 -12.28
CA LEU A 69 -12.34 1.06 -11.13
C LEU A 69 -13.65 1.51 -10.47
N ALA A 70 -14.67 1.86 -11.27
CA ALA A 70 -15.99 2.19 -10.75
C ALA A 70 -16.65 1.03 -9.98
N SER A 71 -16.34 -0.23 -10.36
CA SER A 71 -16.87 -1.41 -9.65
C SER A 71 -16.39 -1.52 -8.21
N LEU A 72 -15.21 -0.96 -7.86
CA LEU A 72 -14.68 -0.96 -6.50
C LEU A 72 -15.56 -0.15 -5.55
N SER A 73 -15.90 1.08 -5.93
CA SER A 73 -16.79 1.94 -5.14
C SER A 73 -18.24 1.42 -5.13
N ALA A 74 -18.71 0.87 -6.26
CA ALA A 74 -20.03 0.23 -6.35
C ALA A 74 -20.16 -0.98 -5.42
N ALA A 75 -19.06 -1.70 -5.16
CA ALA A 75 -19.00 -2.79 -4.18
C ALA A 75 -18.88 -2.30 -2.71
N GLY A 76 -18.87 -0.98 -2.46
CA GLY A 76 -18.85 -0.39 -1.12
C GLY A 76 -17.45 -0.23 -0.51
N HIS A 77 -16.38 -0.47 -1.28
CA HIS A 77 -15.01 -0.26 -0.81
C HIS A 77 -14.64 1.21 -0.73
N GLU A 78 -13.70 1.53 0.16
CA GLU A 78 -13.09 2.85 0.20
C GLU A 78 -12.10 3.01 -0.94
N ILE A 79 -12.09 4.20 -1.55
CA ILE A 79 -11.12 4.58 -2.57
C ILE A 79 -10.18 5.63 -1.99
N GLY A 80 -8.89 5.31 -1.93
CA GLY A 80 -7.80 6.19 -1.56
C GLY A 80 -7.02 6.66 -2.79
N ASN A 81 -6.17 7.64 -2.60
CA ASN A 81 -5.31 8.22 -3.64
C ASN A 81 -3.90 7.63 -3.55
N HIS A 82 -3.36 7.13 -4.68
CA HIS A 82 -2.01 6.58 -4.79
C HIS A 82 -1.11 7.41 -5.74
N SER A 83 -1.22 8.74 -5.70
CA SER A 83 -0.64 9.72 -6.62
C SER A 83 -1.13 9.59 -8.08
N PHE A 84 -0.72 10.50 -8.95
CA PHE A 84 -1.15 10.46 -10.36
C PHE A 84 -0.25 9.56 -11.22
N LYS A 85 1.07 9.79 -11.17
CA LYS A 85 2.05 9.08 -12.04
C LYS A 85 2.71 7.88 -11.39
N HIS A 86 2.33 7.55 -10.14
CA HIS A 86 2.93 6.46 -9.37
C HIS A 86 4.46 6.57 -9.26
N GLU A 87 4.96 7.76 -8.86
CA GLU A 87 6.39 7.99 -8.74
C GLU A 87 6.88 7.72 -7.31
N PRO A 88 7.72 6.72 -7.08
CA PRO A 88 8.22 6.42 -5.72
C PRO A 88 9.21 7.48 -5.18
N TRP A 89 9.56 8.47 -5.97
CA TRP A 89 10.36 9.65 -5.58
C TRP A 89 9.53 10.93 -5.44
N LEU A 90 8.22 10.83 -5.26
CA LEU A 90 7.32 11.97 -5.02
C LEU A 90 7.82 12.92 -3.92
N HIS A 91 8.51 12.38 -2.90
CA HIS A 91 9.10 13.16 -1.80
C HIS A 91 10.22 14.12 -2.22
N LEU A 92 10.73 14.02 -3.46
CA LEU A 92 11.74 14.91 -4.04
C LEU A 92 11.13 16.01 -4.91
N TYR A 93 9.81 16.00 -5.11
CA TYR A 93 9.10 16.98 -5.91
C TYR A 93 8.99 18.32 -5.16
N THR A 94 8.86 19.40 -5.91
CA THR A 94 8.51 20.72 -5.38
C THR A 94 7.08 20.72 -4.83
N ASP A 95 6.74 21.69 -4.01
CA ASP A 95 5.38 21.84 -3.44
C ASP A 95 4.32 21.95 -4.54
N GLU A 96 4.62 22.63 -5.66
CA GLU A 96 3.73 22.78 -6.80
C GLU A 96 3.51 21.48 -7.57
N GLU A 97 4.59 20.71 -7.78
CA GLU A 97 4.52 19.39 -8.41
C GLU A 97 3.74 18.40 -7.53
N ILE A 98 3.95 18.42 -6.22
CA ILE A 98 3.20 17.59 -5.26
C ILE A 98 1.71 17.96 -5.30
N LEU A 99 1.37 19.24 -5.27
CA LEU A 99 -0.02 19.71 -5.36
C LEU A 99 -0.67 19.21 -6.66
N THR A 100 0.03 19.32 -7.76
CA THR A 100 -0.45 18.89 -9.09
C THR A 100 -0.68 17.37 -9.12
N GLU A 101 0.28 16.58 -8.64
CA GLU A 101 0.16 15.11 -8.55
C GLU A 101 -1.03 14.68 -7.71
N LEU A 102 -1.16 15.22 -6.50
CA LEU A 102 -2.21 14.82 -5.56
C LEU A 102 -3.60 15.26 -6.05
N LYS A 103 -3.71 16.50 -6.54
CA LYS A 103 -4.98 17.04 -7.02
C LYS A 103 -5.44 16.38 -8.31
N SER A 104 -4.55 16.18 -9.27
CA SER A 104 -4.89 15.52 -10.54
C SER A 104 -5.38 14.09 -10.31
N ALA A 105 -4.71 13.35 -9.40
CA ALA A 105 -5.15 12.01 -9.04
C ALA A 105 -6.54 12.04 -8.36
N GLN A 106 -6.73 12.93 -7.39
CA GLN A 106 -8.00 13.08 -6.69
C GLN A 106 -9.15 13.36 -7.67
N ASP A 107 -8.98 14.34 -8.57
CA ASP A 107 -10.01 14.74 -9.53
C ASP A 107 -10.34 13.61 -10.53
N ALA A 108 -9.31 12.86 -10.99
CA ALA A 108 -9.49 11.73 -11.89
C ALA A 108 -10.22 10.55 -11.19
N ILE A 109 -9.84 10.22 -9.98
CA ILE A 109 -10.45 9.15 -9.19
C ILE A 109 -11.90 9.49 -8.86
N GLU A 110 -12.18 10.71 -8.39
CA GLU A 110 -13.53 11.18 -8.06
C GLU A 110 -14.43 11.11 -9.29
N LYS A 111 -13.95 11.52 -10.46
CA LYS A 111 -14.70 11.47 -11.72
C LYS A 111 -15.14 10.05 -12.10
N VAL A 112 -14.29 9.05 -11.89
CA VAL A 112 -14.54 7.66 -12.32
C VAL A 112 -15.32 6.87 -11.28
N THR A 113 -14.98 7.05 -10.01
CA THR A 113 -15.55 6.23 -8.93
C THR A 113 -16.74 6.90 -8.23
N GLY A 114 -16.96 8.19 -8.47
CA GLY A 114 -17.92 9.00 -7.72
C GLY A 114 -17.53 9.23 -6.26
N TYR A 115 -16.30 8.82 -5.88
CA TYR A 115 -15.79 8.88 -4.51
C TYR A 115 -14.58 9.81 -4.44
N ARG A 116 -14.70 10.89 -3.65
CA ARG A 116 -13.58 11.79 -3.37
C ARG A 116 -12.64 11.15 -2.36
N PRO A 117 -11.39 10.83 -2.71
CA PRO A 117 -10.43 10.25 -1.79
C PRO A 117 -10.15 11.16 -0.58
N THR A 118 -10.17 10.58 0.61
CA THR A 118 -9.78 11.24 1.86
C THR A 118 -8.59 10.56 2.55
N GLY A 119 -8.09 9.48 1.99
CA GLY A 119 -6.90 8.77 2.39
C GLY A 119 -5.84 8.78 1.30
N PHE A 120 -4.58 8.81 1.69
CA PHE A 120 -3.44 8.80 0.78
C PHE A 120 -2.42 7.74 1.19
N ARG A 121 -1.78 7.15 0.18
CA ARG A 121 -0.53 6.40 0.34
C ARG A 121 0.41 6.76 -0.78
N GLY A 122 1.63 7.18 -0.43
CA GLY A 122 2.68 7.48 -1.41
C GLY A 122 3.27 6.22 -2.02
N PRO A 123 3.43 6.16 -3.36
CA PRO A 123 4.11 5.06 -4.03
C PRO A 123 5.47 4.78 -3.40
N GLY A 124 5.76 3.48 -3.17
CA GLY A 124 7.00 3.09 -2.51
C GLY A 124 7.20 3.73 -1.12
N PHE A 125 6.12 4.07 -0.42
CA PHE A 125 6.14 4.76 0.88
C PHE A 125 6.79 6.15 0.82
N SER A 126 6.72 6.81 -0.34
CA SER A 126 7.22 8.17 -0.51
C SER A 126 6.44 9.15 0.36
N CYS A 127 7.16 9.83 1.27
CA CYS A 127 6.56 10.75 2.24
C CYS A 127 7.51 11.91 2.52
N SER A 128 6.99 13.14 2.54
CA SER A 128 7.72 14.37 2.88
C SER A 128 6.83 15.33 3.65
N LEU A 129 7.44 16.34 4.31
CA LEU A 129 6.66 17.39 4.97
C LEU A 129 5.75 18.12 3.96
N ALA A 130 6.27 18.40 2.76
CA ALA A 130 5.50 19.03 1.68
C ALA A 130 4.27 18.18 1.29
N THR A 131 4.45 16.86 1.12
CA THR A 131 3.34 15.92 0.85
C THR A 131 2.29 15.98 1.96
N LEU A 132 2.70 15.83 3.22
CA LEU A 132 1.77 15.83 4.37
C LEU A 132 1.02 17.17 4.50
N THR A 133 1.71 18.29 4.32
CA THR A 133 1.11 19.63 4.37
C THR A 133 0.09 19.82 3.24
N THR A 134 0.43 19.37 2.03
CA THR A 134 -0.47 19.45 0.88
C THR A 134 -1.69 18.56 1.06
N LEU A 135 -1.54 17.33 1.54
CA LEU A 135 -2.65 16.45 1.89
C LEU A 135 -3.61 17.13 2.87
N LYS A 136 -3.07 17.73 3.93
CA LYS A 136 -3.88 18.44 4.91
C LYS A 136 -4.63 19.63 4.31
N ARG A 137 -4.00 20.42 3.45
CA ARG A 137 -4.63 21.54 2.73
C ARG A 137 -5.73 21.07 1.78
N LEU A 138 -5.58 19.92 1.14
CA LEU A 138 -6.58 19.30 0.27
C LEU A 138 -7.73 18.61 1.02
N GLY A 139 -7.68 18.58 2.37
CA GLY A 139 -8.74 18.03 3.19
C GLY A 139 -8.66 16.50 3.42
N TYR A 140 -7.50 15.90 3.20
CA TYR A 140 -7.30 14.49 3.51
C TYR A 140 -7.40 14.23 5.02
N ALA A 141 -8.01 13.10 5.37
CA ALA A 141 -8.21 12.69 6.76
C ALA A 141 -6.99 11.93 7.31
N TYR A 142 -6.29 11.18 6.46
CA TYR A 142 -5.14 10.39 6.87
C TYR A 142 -4.12 10.19 5.74
N ASP A 143 -2.87 9.95 6.16
CA ASP A 143 -1.79 9.38 5.38
C ASP A 143 -1.49 7.94 5.83
N ALA A 144 -1.00 7.10 4.94
CA ALA A 144 -0.62 5.72 5.21
C ALA A 144 0.72 5.36 4.55
N SER A 145 1.61 6.35 4.43
CA SER A 145 2.87 6.23 3.68
C SER A 145 4.06 5.80 4.53
N THR A 146 3.87 5.40 5.80
CA THR A 146 5.00 4.93 6.61
C THR A 146 5.02 3.41 6.75
N PHE A 147 6.23 2.85 6.65
CA PHE A 147 6.50 1.42 6.81
C PHE A 147 7.64 1.21 7.80
N PRO A 148 7.32 1.06 9.11
CA PRO A 148 8.31 1.00 10.19
C PRO A 148 9.08 -0.32 10.20
N THR A 149 10.06 -0.49 9.31
CA THR A 149 10.90 -1.69 9.24
C THR A 149 12.39 -1.34 9.20
N PHE A 150 13.23 -2.18 9.81
CA PHE A 150 14.67 -2.13 9.67
C PHE A 150 15.18 -2.84 8.42
N LEU A 151 14.32 -3.60 7.73
CA LEU A 151 14.68 -4.36 6.52
C LEU A 151 14.61 -3.53 5.23
N GLY A 152 14.27 -2.24 5.32
CA GLY A 152 14.21 -1.36 4.16
C GLY A 152 15.45 -1.39 3.27
N PRO A 153 16.69 -1.30 3.81
CA PRO A 153 17.91 -1.39 3.01
C PRO A 153 18.05 -2.71 2.24
N LEU A 154 17.61 -3.83 2.81
CA LEU A 154 17.63 -5.14 2.13
C LEU A 154 16.62 -5.20 0.98
N GLY A 155 15.41 -4.67 1.18
CA GLY A 155 14.41 -4.58 0.12
C GLY A 155 14.90 -3.69 -1.03
N ARG A 156 15.56 -2.57 -0.73
CA ARG A 156 16.18 -1.70 -1.73
C ARG A 156 17.32 -2.39 -2.47
N LEU A 157 18.19 -3.12 -1.76
CA LEU A 157 19.27 -3.89 -2.38
C LEU A 157 18.71 -4.94 -3.33
N TYR A 158 17.68 -5.69 -2.91
CA TYR A 158 16.99 -6.68 -3.75
C TYR A 158 16.44 -6.03 -5.03
N TYR A 159 15.77 -4.87 -4.91
CA TYR A 159 15.26 -4.12 -6.05
C TYR A 159 16.38 -3.75 -7.04
N PHE A 160 17.49 -3.20 -6.56
CA PHE A 160 18.60 -2.82 -7.44
C PHE A 160 19.31 -4.00 -8.10
N MET A 161 19.32 -5.15 -7.46
CA MET A 161 19.93 -6.37 -8.04
C MET A 161 19.09 -6.99 -9.17
N HIS A 162 17.77 -6.77 -9.15
CA HIS A 162 16.84 -7.39 -10.10
C HIS A 162 16.24 -6.39 -11.11
N SER A 163 16.58 -5.10 -11.04
CA SER A 163 16.12 -4.10 -11.99
C SER A 163 16.92 -4.14 -13.29
N SER A 164 16.27 -3.87 -14.41
CA SER A 164 16.89 -3.73 -15.74
C SER A 164 17.43 -2.31 -16.05
N LEU A 165 17.51 -1.47 -15.02
CA LEU A 165 17.88 -0.07 -15.11
C LEU A 165 19.36 0.16 -15.45
N SER A 166 19.63 1.20 -16.24
CA SER A 166 20.98 1.68 -16.51
C SER A 166 21.67 2.25 -15.25
N LYS A 167 23.01 2.30 -15.25
CA LYS A 167 23.79 2.88 -14.15
C LYS A 167 23.43 4.34 -13.86
N ALA A 168 23.03 5.10 -14.86
CA ALA A 168 22.62 6.50 -14.72
C ALA A 168 21.28 6.58 -13.97
N GLU A 169 20.27 5.77 -14.35
CA GLU A 169 18.98 5.70 -13.68
C GLU A 169 19.11 5.18 -12.24
N LEU A 170 19.96 4.17 -12.00
CA LEU A 170 20.25 3.69 -10.65
C LEU A 170 20.83 4.79 -9.76
N LYS A 171 21.63 5.72 -10.33
CA LYS A 171 22.19 6.84 -9.58
C LYS A 171 21.14 7.84 -9.16
N THR A 172 20.18 8.17 -10.03
CA THR A 172 19.05 9.06 -9.71
C THR A 172 18.08 8.43 -8.70
N ARG A 173 17.97 7.09 -8.70
CA ARG A 173 17.07 6.32 -7.81
C ARG A 173 17.71 5.95 -6.47
N LYS A 174 18.93 6.40 -6.15
CA LYS A 174 19.60 6.11 -4.85
C LYS A 174 18.85 6.62 -3.62
N GLN A 175 17.97 7.60 -3.78
CA GLN A 175 17.18 8.18 -2.70
C GLN A 175 15.80 7.51 -2.50
N LEU A 176 15.52 6.42 -3.24
CA LEU A 176 14.31 5.64 -3.04
C LEU A 176 14.24 5.05 -1.63
N PHE A 177 13.04 4.67 -1.25
CA PHE A 177 12.59 4.06 0.00
C PHE A 177 13.64 3.22 0.76
N GLY A 178 13.29 2.86 1.99
CA GLY A 178 14.04 1.82 2.72
C GLY A 178 15.27 2.35 3.43
N LYS A 179 15.21 3.52 4.05
CA LYS A 179 16.24 3.96 4.99
C LYS A 179 16.11 3.14 6.28
N PHE A 180 17.25 2.74 6.88
CA PHE A 180 17.26 2.04 8.17
C PHE A 180 16.54 2.85 9.27
N THR A 181 16.57 4.18 9.17
CA THR A 181 15.90 5.10 10.10
C THR A 181 14.39 4.94 10.13
N GLU A 182 13.76 4.40 9.07
CA GLU A 182 12.31 4.13 9.04
C GLU A 182 11.89 3.13 10.13
N GLY A 183 12.77 2.20 10.50
CA GLY A 183 12.54 1.28 11.60
C GLY A 183 12.31 1.94 12.96
N PHE A 184 12.74 3.18 13.18
CA PHE A 184 12.49 3.92 14.42
C PHE A 184 11.13 4.62 14.46
N ARG A 185 10.39 4.69 13.35
CA ARG A 185 9.05 5.26 13.32
C ARG A 185 8.09 4.50 14.22
N PRO A 186 7.04 5.16 14.75
CA PRO A 186 6.01 4.49 15.53
C PRO A 186 5.33 3.38 14.71
N LEU A 187 4.94 2.31 15.39
CA LEU A 187 4.18 1.21 14.81
C LEU A 187 2.67 1.40 14.97
N LYS A 188 2.25 2.06 16.05
CA LYS A 188 0.85 2.44 16.29
C LYS A 188 0.51 3.71 15.53
N PRO A 189 -0.74 3.92 15.12
CA PRO A 189 -1.19 5.18 14.52
C PRO A 189 -0.82 6.39 15.39
N TYR A 190 -0.50 7.51 14.73
CA TYR A 190 -0.10 8.76 15.36
C TYR A 190 -0.55 9.95 14.52
N ARG A 191 -0.24 11.18 14.93
CA ARG A 191 -0.51 12.39 14.16
C ARG A 191 0.79 13.05 13.74
N TRP A 192 0.83 13.50 12.50
CA TRP A 192 1.85 14.41 12.01
C TRP A 192 1.46 15.84 12.33
N ARG A 193 2.41 16.65 12.80
CA ARG A 193 2.27 18.09 12.85
C ARG A 193 2.73 18.68 11.53
N THR A 194 1.86 19.42 10.86
CA THR A 194 2.18 20.17 9.64
C THR A 194 1.80 21.64 9.82
N ASP A 195 2.29 22.50 8.92
CA ASP A 195 1.93 23.92 8.90
C ASP A 195 0.44 24.16 8.59
N ALA A 196 -0.23 23.17 7.99
CA ALA A 196 -1.66 23.19 7.69
C ALA A 196 -2.53 22.55 8.80
N GLY A 197 -1.94 22.06 9.88
CA GLY A 197 -2.61 21.37 10.98
C GLY A 197 -2.19 19.91 11.15
N GLU A 198 -2.92 19.15 11.95
CA GLU A 198 -2.60 17.74 12.21
C GLU A 198 -3.20 16.80 11.17
N LEU A 199 -2.43 15.80 10.76
CA LEU A 199 -2.84 14.73 9.85
C LEU A 199 -2.60 13.37 10.52
N ILE A 200 -3.59 12.48 10.48
CA ILE A 200 -3.45 11.12 11.03
C ILE A 200 -2.51 10.33 10.13
N GLU A 201 -1.59 9.58 10.74
CA GLU A 201 -0.76 8.57 10.09
C GLU A 201 -1.19 7.19 10.55
N ILE A 202 -1.45 6.29 9.60
CA ILE A 202 -1.71 4.87 9.85
C ILE A 202 -0.59 4.05 9.20
N PRO A 203 0.47 3.72 9.96
CA PRO A 203 1.60 2.97 9.42
C PRO A 203 1.18 1.60 8.90
N VAL A 204 1.79 1.15 7.80
CA VAL A 204 1.73 -0.27 7.42
C VAL A 204 2.37 -1.08 8.55
N THR A 205 1.61 -2.03 9.08
CA THR A 205 2.04 -2.74 10.28
C THR A 205 3.15 -3.73 9.96
N THR A 206 4.19 -3.67 10.78
CA THR A 206 5.23 -4.70 10.86
C THR A 206 5.08 -5.47 12.18
N MET A 207 5.69 -6.64 12.29
CA MET A 207 5.62 -7.45 13.51
C MET A 207 6.07 -6.64 14.73
N PRO A 208 5.22 -6.44 15.74
CA PRO A 208 5.63 -5.74 16.96
C PRO A 208 6.89 -6.34 17.56
N LEU A 209 7.70 -5.51 18.20
CA LEU A 209 9.03 -5.78 18.76
C LEU A 209 10.13 -5.96 17.73
N PHE A 210 9.91 -6.75 16.67
CA PHE A 210 10.94 -7.12 15.68
C PHE A 210 10.97 -6.19 14.46
N LYS A 211 9.84 -5.54 14.16
CA LYS A 211 9.67 -4.64 13.00
C LYS A 211 10.05 -5.28 11.66
N VAL A 212 9.73 -6.56 11.52
CA VAL A 212 9.82 -7.30 10.25
C VAL A 212 8.48 -7.29 9.52
N PRO A 213 8.45 -7.28 8.17
CA PRO A 213 7.23 -7.17 7.39
C PRO A 213 6.22 -8.29 7.64
N ILE A 214 4.93 -7.96 7.68
CA ILE A 214 3.82 -8.93 7.79
C ILE A 214 2.73 -8.72 6.72
N HIS A 215 3.00 -7.90 5.71
CA HIS A 215 2.09 -7.73 4.57
C HIS A 215 1.97 -9.01 3.73
N ALA A 216 0.91 -9.13 2.94
CA ALA A 216 0.55 -10.38 2.27
C ALA A 216 1.66 -10.91 1.35
N SER A 217 2.31 -10.03 0.56
CA SER A 217 3.40 -10.44 -0.34
C SER A 217 4.56 -11.12 0.40
N TYR A 218 4.84 -10.69 1.64
CA TYR A 218 5.89 -11.30 2.45
C TYR A 218 5.49 -12.69 2.95
N ILE A 219 4.21 -12.88 3.33
CA ILE A 219 3.67 -14.18 3.70
C ILE A 219 3.68 -15.14 2.51
N LEU A 220 3.30 -14.66 1.32
CA LEU A 220 3.38 -15.42 0.07
C LEU A 220 4.82 -15.83 -0.26
N TYR A 221 5.77 -14.92 -0.12
CA TYR A 221 7.19 -15.24 -0.31
C TYR A 221 7.67 -16.35 0.65
N LEU A 222 7.33 -16.24 1.93
CA LEU A 222 7.66 -17.28 2.91
C LEU A 222 6.97 -18.61 2.58
N SER A 223 5.76 -18.59 2.03
CA SER A 223 5.02 -19.80 1.65
C SER A 223 5.66 -20.58 0.49
N CYS A 224 6.51 -19.93 -0.33
CA CYS A 224 7.30 -20.61 -1.34
C CYS A 224 8.28 -21.63 -0.73
N TYR A 225 8.67 -21.42 0.52
CA TYR A 225 9.57 -22.32 1.25
C TYR A 225 8.79 -23.26 2.18
N SER A 226 7.81 -22.73 2.92
CA SER A 226 6.95 -23.54 3.80
C SER A 226 5.68 -22.78 4.16
N GLU A 227 4.52 -23.28 3.70
CA GLU A 227 3.22 -22.71 4.09
C GLU A 227 3.00 -22.78 5.61
N LEU A 228 3.40 -23.87 6.25
CA LEU A 228 3.26 -24.01 7.70
C LEU A 228 3.97 -22.88 8.43
N LEU A 229 5.24 -22.65 8.11
CA LEU A 229 6.03 -21.59 8.74
C LEU A 229 5.48 -20.20 8.42
N ALA A 230 5.03 -19.96 7.18
CA ALA A 230 4.40 -18.69 6.80
C ALA A 230 3.15 -18.37 7.63
N PHE A 231 2.30 -19.37 7.88
CA PHE A 231 1.10 -19.18 8.68
C PHE A 231 1.37 -19.13 10.19
N VAL A 232 2.37 -19.87 10.70
CA VAL A 232 2.84 -19.71 12.08
C VAL A 232 3.37 -18.30 12.28
N TYR A 233 4.18 -17.80 11.34
CA TYR A 233 4.71 -16.44 11.36
C TYR A 233 3.57 -15.40 11.39
N LEU A 234 2.58 -15.49 10.49
CA LEU A 234 1.42 -14.59 10.46
C LEU A 234 0.65 -14.62 11.78
N ARG A 235 0.30 -15.82 12.29
CA ARG A 235 -0.44 -15.96 13.55
C ARG A 235 0.33 -15.37 14.73
N THR A 236 1.64 -15.57 14.79
CA THR A 236 2.51 -14.99 15.82
C THR A 236 2.52 -13.45 15.72
N ALA A 237 2.64 -12.90 14.52
CA ALA A 237 2.61 -11.46 14.31
C ALA A 237 1.28 -10.83 14.75
N LEU A 238 0.16 -11.44 14.36
CA LEU A 238 -1.18 -10.98 14.76
C LEU A 238 -1.42 -11.11 16.27
N TRP A 239 -0.92 -12.17 16.88
CA TRP A 239 -0.95 -12.34 18.34
C TRP A 239 -0.14 -11.23 19.03
N LEU A 240 1.08 -10.93 18.55
CA LEU A 240 1.88 -9.80 19.05
C LEU A 240 1.15 -8.47 18.88
N CYS A 241 0.45 -8.26 17.78
CA CYS A 241 -0.38 -7.06 17.59
C CYS A 241 -1.44 -6.94 18.69
N LYS A 242 -2.11 -8.05 19.06
CA LYS A 242 -3.11 -8.06 20.13
C LYS A 242 -2.51 -7.72 21.51
N ILE A 243 -1.46 -8.40 21.91
CA ILE A 243 -0.88 -8.21 23.26
C ILE A 243 -0.20 -6.85 23.43
N THR A 244 0.31 -6.25 22.34
CA THR A 244 0.89 -4.89 22.36
C THR A 244 -0.16 -3.79 22.16
N GLY A 245 -1.42 -4.14 21.90
CA GLY A 245 -2.47 -3.19 21.57
C GLY A 245 -2.13 -2.37 20.32
N THR A 246 -1.56 -3.02 19.29
CA THR A 246 -1.26 -2.44 17.99
C THR A 246 -2.35 -2.85 17.00
N PRO A 247 -3.28 -1.96 16.59
CA PRO A 247 -4.28 -2.30 15.59
C PRO A 247 -3.59 -2.51 14.23
N PRO A 248 -3.67 -3.72 13.62
CA PRO A 248 -2.96 -3.97 12.38
C PRO A 248 -3.54 -3.17 11.21
N SER A 249 -2.65 -2.62 10.37
CA SER A 249 -2.94 -2.12 9.04
C SER A 249 -2.15 -2.99 8.05
N ILE A 250 -2.85 -3.92 7.39
CA ILE A 250 -2.25 -4.91 6.52
C ILE A 250 -2.33 -4.44 5.07
N LEU A 251 -1.20 -4.52 4.38
CA LEU A 251 -1.05 -4.12 2.99
C LEU A 251 -1.12 -5.34 2.07
N LEU A 252 -1.85 -5.18 0.98
CA LEU A 252 -1.95 -6.08 -0.16
C LEU A 252 -1.43 -5.39 -1.43
N HIS A 253 -0.95 -6.20 -2.38
CA HIS A 253 -0.58 -5.76 -3.72
C HIS A 253 -1.27 -6.64 -4.78
N PRO A 254 -1.42 -6.18 -6.03
CA PRO A 254 -1.99 -6.96 -7.13
C PRO A 254 -1.33 -8.33 -7.33
N LEU A 255 -0.01 -8.38 -7.22
CA LEU A 255 0.76 -9.61 -7.40
C LEU A 255 0.58 -10.62 -6.26
N ASP A 256 -0.16 -10.28 -5.20
CA ASP A 256 -0.60 -11.24 -4.18
C ASP A 256 -1.72 -12.14 -4.71
N PHE A 257 -2.44 -11.71 -5.75
CA PHE A 257 -3.59 -12.38 -6.35
C PHE A 257 -3.33 -12.93 -7.75
N LEU A 258 -2.24 -12.49 -8.40
CA LEU A 258 -1.83 -12.91 -9.74
C LEU A 258 -0.59 -13.79 -9.66
N GLY A 259 -0.60 -14.91 -10.39
CA GLY A 259 0.53 -15.82 -10.50
C GLY A 259 1.34 -15.60 -11.78
N GLY A 260 2.47 -16.31 -11.91
CA GLY A 260 3.26 -16.28 -13.13
C GLY A 260 2.59 -16.94 -14.32
N ASP A 261 1.49 -17.66 -14.12
CA ASP A 261 0.59 -18.17 -15.15
C ASP A 261 -0.40 -17.10 -15.66
N ASP A 262 -0.71 -16.10 -14.82
CA ASP A 262 -1.52 -14.94 -15.20
C ASP A 262 -0.67 -13.85 -15.90
N GLU A 263 0.55 -13.56 -15.37
CA GLU A 263 1.42 -12.46 -15.81
C GLU A 263 2.88 -12.87 -15.88
N LYS A 264 3.33 -13.26 -17.06
CA LYS A 264 4.70 -13.74 -17.31
C LYS A 264 5.75 -12.63 -17.29
N ASP A 265 5.37 -11.42 -17.72
CA ASP A 265 6.28 -10.28 -17.79
C ASP A 265 6.75 -9.81 -16.41
N LEU A 266 6.01 -10.17 -15.36
CA LEU A 266 6.33 -9.81 -13.97
C LEU A 266 6.96 -10.96 -13.17
N SER A 267 7.52 -11.96 -13.86
CA SER A 267 8.14 -13.15 -13.25
C SER A 267 9.36 -12.85 -12.37
N PHE A 268 9.95 -11.67 -12.50
CA PHE A 268 11.04 -11.19 -11.65
C PHE A 268 10.60 -10.86 -10.20
N PHE A 269 9.29 -10.68 -9.98
CA PHE A 269 8.79 -10.33 -8.66
C PHE A 269 8.77 -11.57 -7.72
N PRO A 270 8.98 -11.37 -6.41
CA PRO A 270 8.92 -12.47 -5.45
C PRO A 270 7.59 -13.23 -5.51
N ALA A 271 7.65 -14.55 -5.36
CA ALA A 271 6.51 -15.46 -5.39
C ALA A 271 5.73 -15.53 -6.73
N MET A 272 6.22 -14.92 -7.82
CA MET A 272 5.61 -15.08 -9.16
C MET A 272 5.86 -16.46 -9.78
N ASN A 273 6.66 -17.30 -9.16
CA ASN A 273 6.77 -18.72 -9.50
C ASN A 273 5.55 -19.56 -9.03
N LEU A 274 4.67 -19.00 -8.18
CA LEU A 274 3.43 -19.65 -7.77
C LEU A 274 2.32 -19.41 -8.80
N PRO A 275 1.51 -20.43 -9.13
CA PRO A 275 0.29 -20.24 -9.92
C PRO A 275 -0.73 -19.36 -9.22
N GLY A 276 -1.52 -18.59 -9.98
CA GLY A 276 -2.57 -17.71 -9.45
C GLY A 276 -3.56 -18.44 -8.55
N ALA A 277 -4.00 -19.63 -8.94
CA ALA A 277 -4.89 -20.45 -8.09
C ALA A 277 -4.28 -20.77 -6.71
N LYS A 278 -2.96 -21.01 -6.65
CA LYS A 278 -2.26 -21.28 -5.40
C LYS A 278 -2.17 -20.02 -4.54
N LYS A 279 -1.86 -18.87 -5.13
CA LYS A 279 -1.87 -17.59 -4.42
C LYS A 279 -3.24 -17.27 -3.86
N MET A 280 -4.31 -17.46 -4.64
CA MET A 280 -5.68 -17.25 -4.19
C MET A 280 -6.04 -18.13 -2.98
N ALA A 281 -5.61 -19.39 -2.97
CA ALA A 281 -5.83 -20.28 -1.81
C ALA A 281 -5.08 -19.80 -0.55
N ILE A 282 -3.85 -19.28 -0.72
CA ILE A 282 -3.07 -18.70 0.39
C ILE A 282 -3.73 -17.40 0.87
N MET A 283 -4.15 -16.53 -0.03
CA MET A 283 -4.85 -15.28 0.30
C MET A 283 -6.17 -15.54 1.03
N ASP A 284 -6.96 -16.50 0.57
CA ASP A 284 -8.18 -16.95 1.25
C ASP A 284 -7.91 -17.33 2.72
N ARG A 285 -6.83 -18.07 2.95
CA ARG A 285 -6.42 -18.46 4.30
C ARG A 285 -5.89 -17.28 5.13
N ILE A 286 -5.16 -16.34 4.53
CA ILE A 286 -4.72 -15.10 5.21
C ILE A 286 -5.93 -14.31 5.68
N LEU A 287 -6.94 -14.09 4.82
CA LEU A 287 -8.15 -13.35 5.15
C LEU A 287 -8.98 -14.08 6.21
N THR A 288 -9.07 -15.41 6.14
CA THR A 288 -9.71 -16.23 7.19
C THR A 288 -9.05 -15.97 8.56
N ILE A 289 -7.71 -16.10 8.64
CA ILE A 289 -6.96 -15.91 9.88
C ILE A 289 -7.13 -14.47 10.42
N LEU A 290 -7.12 -13.48 9.54
CA LEU A 290 -7.32 -12.09 9.93
C LEU A 290 -8.74 -11.86 10.47
N GLY A 291 -9.78 -12.29 9.76
CA GLY A 291 -11.18 -12.15 10.14
C GLY A 291 -11.57 -12.94 11.39
N GLU A 292 -10.91 -14.08 11.66
CA GLU A 292 -11.08 -14.80 12.93
C GLU A 292 -10.66 -13.97 14.14
N GLN A 293 -9.61 -13.15 13.97
CA GLN A 293 -8.94 -12.47 15.07
C GLN A 293 -9.31 -10.99 15.23
N PHE A 294 -9.69 -10.35 14.13
CA PHE A 294 -9.97 -8.91 14.07
C PHE A 294 -11.27 -8.63 13.34
N GLU A 295 -11.87 -7.47 13.63
CA GLU A 295 -12.88 -6.85 12.78
C GLU A 295 -12.15 -6.06 11.70
N VAL A 296 -12.30 -6.51 10.44
CA VAL A 296 -11.62 -5.86 9.30
C VAL A 296 -12.46 -4.68 8.82
N VAL A 297 -11.85 -3.50 8.77
CA VAL A 297 -12.49 -2.25 8.38
C VAL A 297 -11.68 -1.52 7.30
N PRO A 298 -12.29 -0.67 6.47
CA PRO A 298 -11.56 0.27 5.63
C PRO A 298 -10.70 1.24 6.46
N MET A 299 -9.66 1.78 5.85
CA MET A 299 -8.73 2.68 6.58
C MET A 299 -9.40 3.98 7.04
N LYS A 300 -10.40 4.48 6.33
CA LYS A 300 -11.21 5.65 6.78
C LYS A 300 -11.85 5.42 8.15
N ASP A 301 -12.39 4.21 8.37
CA ASP A 301 -13.04 3.86 9.63
C ASP A 301 -12.00 3.68 10.74
N HIS A 302 -10.84 3.11 10.41
CA HIS A 302 -9.69 3.07 11.31
C HIS A 302 -9.24 4.49 11.69
N ALA A 303 -9.07 5.40 10.71
CA ALA A 303 -8.73 6.80 10.94
C ALA A 303 -9.79 7.51 11.81
N ALA A 304 -11.07 7.28 11.54
CA ALA A 304 -12.16 7.85 12.35
C ALA A 304 -12.15 7.39 13.81
N GLN A 305 -11.74 6.13 14.07
CA GLN A 305 -11.55 5.66 15.44
C GLN A 305 -10.35 6.32 16.11
N ILE A 306 -9.21 6.46 15.39
CA ILE A 306 -8.03 7.16 15.90
C ILE A 306 -8.34 8.64 16.21
N ALA A 307 -9.13 9.30 15.37
CA ALA A 307 -9.52 10.70 15.57
C ALA A 307 -10.26 10.93 16.91
N LYS A 308 -10.99 9.92 17.38
CA LYS A 308 -11.77 9.98 18.66
C LYS A 308 -10.93 9.73 19.90
N LEU A 309 -9.70 9.22 19.76
CA LEU A 309 -8.85 8.95 20.90
C LEU A 309 -8.31 10.26 21.52
N PRO A 310 -8.42 10.46 22.84
CA PRO A 310 -8.02 11.70 23.50
C PRO A 310 -6.50 11.93 23.48
N SER A 311 -5.72 10.86 23.36
CA SER A 311 -4.26 10.91 23.42
C SER A 311 -3.65 10.08 22.29
N VAL A 312 -3.50 10.70 21.10
CA VAL A 312 -2.72 10.14 20.01
C VAL A 312 -1.39 10.88 19.96
N LYS A 313 -0.29 10.14 19.87
CA LYS A 313 1.06 10.73 19.84
C LYS A 313 1.16 11.72 18.68
N LEU A 314 1.63 12.93 18.96
CA LEU A 314 1.96 13.93 17.94
C LEU A 314 3.45 13.84 17.61
N ASN A 315 3.77 13.70 16.35
CA ASN A 315 5.14 13.61 15.85
C ASN A 315 5.46 14.78 14.92
N GLU A 316 6.66 15.32 15.09
CA GLU A 316 7.24 16.23 14.10
C GLU A 316 7.73 15.44 12.90
N PRO A 317 7.39 15.83 11.65
CA PRO A 317 7.92 15.19 10.46
C PRO A 317 9.44 15.41 10.36
N ARG A 318 10.20 14.38 10.69
CA ARG A 318 11.66 14.36 10.51
C ARG A 318 11.98 13.47 9.33
N PHE A 319 12.08 14.07 8.17
CA PHE A 319 12.60 13.41 6.98
C PHE A 319 14.08 13.77 6.88
N ALA A 320 14.94 12.79 6.60
CA ALA A 320 16.34 13.09 6.36
C ALA A 320 16.42 14.08 5.17
N THR A 321 17.03 15.23 5.39
CA THR A 321 17.37 16.14 4.30
C THR A 321 18.15 15.39 3.23
N ALA A 322 17.80 15.66 1.98
CA ALA A 322 18.41 15.05 0.79
C ALA A 322 19.93 15.26 0.77
#